data_29853614427c88c3cc44582bc3a4a487
#
_entry.id   29853614427c88c3cc44582bc3a4a487
#
_cell.length_a   1.000
_cell.length_b   1.000
_cell.length_c   1.000
_cell.angle_alpha   90.00
_cell.angle_beta   90.00
_cell.angle_gamma   90.00
#
_symmetry.space_group_name_H-M   'P 1'
#
loop_
_entity.id
_entity.type
_entity.pdbx_description
1 polymer ?
#
loop_
_entity_poly.entity_id
_entity_poly.type
_entity_poly.pdbx_seq_one_letter_code
_entity_poly.pdbx_strand_id
1 'polypeptide(L)'
;MKTIFYYAYIGDDSTSAEDLMWRLNYIDNQMEFISCLARKNNINSLFTVATLPKQCDGMFMQIATKNNFCIYTKSISRENQFEYPGFAAIKDFADSAHPEHLIYYCHSKGSANRSERSLGIFKYHQVININNSVIARIKQHDIVKAGLFPSKSGFLWHNFFWVKASYLATKKIEVSSERHYYESLIGGYFNDISKKTLGTLFIKPPSEDFKILDCYDAKDILGKKGLDLMYNEHISIKP
;
A
#
# COMPACT_ATOMS: atom_id res chain seq x y z
N MET A 1 -6.43 5.56 16.21
CA MET A 1 -5.36 6.34 15.54
C MET A 1 -5.19 5.82 14.10
N LYS A 2 -4.51 6.58 13.22
CA LYS A 2 -4.32 6.26 11.80
C LYS A 2 -2.91 6.66 11.39
N THR A 3 -2.21 5.78 10.69
CA THR A 3 -0.84 6.03 10.18
C THR A 3 -0.71 5.52 8.75
N ILE A 4 0.02 6.25 7.91
CA ILE A 4 0.37 5.83 6.56
C ILE A 4 1.86 5.46 6.53
N PHE A 5 2.16 4.29 6.01
CA PHE A 5 3.50 3.83 5.67
C PHE A 5 3.66 3.74 4.16
N TYR A 6 4.65 4.44 3.66
CA TYR A 6 5.05 4.40 2.26
C TYR A 6 6.43 3.77 2.12
N TYR A 7 6.51 2.64 1.42
CA TYR A 7 7.79 2.00 1.12
C TYR A 7 8.35 2.47 -0.21
N ALA A 8 9.52 3.08 -0.18
CA ALA A 8 10.25 3.60 -1.33
C ALA A 8 11.40 2.66 -1.71
N TYR A 9 11.27 1.94 -2.83
CA TYR A 9 12.40 1.25 -3.46
C TYR A 9 13.03 2.17 -4.52
N ILE A 10 14.18 2.73 -4.21
CA ILE A 10 14.92 3.64 -5.11
C ILE A 10 15.88 2.86 -5.99
N GLY A 11 16.49 1.82 -5.44
CA GLY A 11 17.43 0.97 -6.16
C GLY A 11 18.48 0.38 -5.24
N ASP A 12 19.46 -0.22 -5.85
CA ASP A 12 20.66 -0.78 -5.25
C ASP A 12 21.92 -0.21 -5.93
N ASP A 13 23.10 -0.70 -5.52
CA ASP A 13 24.38 -0.21 -6.03
C ASP A 13 24.59 -0.48 -7.55
N SER A 14 23.79 -1.36 -8.15
CA SER A 14 23.83 -1.65 -9.59
C SER A 14 22.92 -0.75 -10.43
N THR A 15 22.06 0.04 -9.79
CA THR A 15 21.09 0.92 -10.46
C THR A 15 21.79 2.12 -11.08
N SER A 16 21.52 2.40 -12.37
CA SER A 16 22.13 3.54 -13.06
C SER A 16 21.76 4.89 -12.43
N ALA A 17 22.65 5.88 -12.54
CA ALA A 17 22.39 7.22 -12.03
C ALA A 17 21.12 7.85 -12.63
N GLU A 18 20.87 7.60 -13.92
CA GLU A 18 19.67 8.09 -14.60
C GLU A 18 18.40 7.44 -14.02
N ASP A 19 18.40 6.13 -13.78
CA ASP A 19 17.28 5.44 -13.15
C ASP A 19 17.05 5.89 -11.72
N LEU A 20 18.12 6.13 -10.95
CA LEU A 20 18.03 6.63 -9.59
C LEU A 20 17.34 8.01 -9.56
N MET A 21 17.75 8.93 -10.44
CA MET A 21 17.14 10.25 -10.52
C MET A 21 15.68 10.18 -10.95
N TRP A 22 15.38 9.34 -11.93
CA TRP A 22 14.01 9.14 -12.37
C TRP A 22 13.13 8.60 -11.22
N ARG A 23 13.61 7.58 -10.50
CA ARG A 23 12.88 6.99 -9.38
C ARG A 23 12.68 7.97 -8.23
N LEU A 24 13.67 8.78 -7.90
CA LEU A 24 13.55 9.81 -6.87
C LEU A 24 12.47 10.85 -7.24
N ASN A 25 12.45 11.34 -8.48
CA ASN A 25 11.42 12.24 -8.95
C ASN A 25 10.03 11.61 -8.94
N TYR A 26 9.94 10.34 -9.31
CA TYR A 26 8.70 9.58 -9.32
C TYR A 26 8.16 9.38 -7.90
N ILE A 27 9.03 9.07 -6.94
CA ILE A 27 8.73 8.91 -5.53
C ILE A 27 8.30 10.24 -4.91
N ASP A 28 8.96 11.35 -5.26
CA ASP A 28 8.56 12.70 -4.82
C ASP A 28 7.11 13.00 -5.23
N ASN A 29 6.75 12.76 -6.47
CA ASN A 29 5.37 12.91 -6.95
C ASN A 29 4.36 12.03 -6.19
N GLN A 30 4.72 10.79 -5.87
CA GLN A 30 3.86 9.89 -5.13
C GLN A 30 3.69 10.34 -3.67
N MET A 31 4.76 10.73 -3.00
CA MET A 31 4.73 11.21 -1.62
C MET A 31 3.96 12.52 -1.48
N GLU A 32 4.13 13.47 -2.42
CA GLU A 32 3.36 14.71 -2.49
C GLU A 32 1.86 14.41 -2.58
N PHE A 33 1.49 13.48 -3.45
CA PHE A 33 0.10 13.10 -3.65
C PHE A 33 -0.51 12.46 -2.39
N ILE A 34 0.21 11.54 -1.74
CA ILE A 34 -0.24 10.92 -0.47
C ILE A 34 -0.38 12.00 0.61
N SER A 35 0.61 12.88 0.76
CA SER A 35 0.59 13.95 1.75
C SER A 35 -0.62 14.87 1.57
N CYS A 36 -0.96 15.20 0.33
CA CYS A 36 -2.14 15.99 0.01
C CYS A 36 -3.44 15.27 0.43
N LEU A 37 -3.58 13.98 0.12
CA LEU A 37 -4.73 13.19 0.53
C LEU A 37 -4.80 13.00 2.05
N ALA A 38 -3.68 12.76 2.70
CA ALA A 38 -3.60 12.59 4.14
C ALA A 38 -4.09 13.84 4.88
N ARG A 39 -3.64 15.03 4.46
CA ARG A 39 -4.12 16.31 5.01
C ARG A 39 -5.64 16.47 4.85
N LYS A 40 -6.19 16.18 3.67
CA LYS A 40 -7.64 16.24 3.42
C LYS A 40 -8.44 15.29 4.30
N ASN A 41 -7.84 14.19 4.73
CA ASN A 41 -8.49 13.17 5.53
C ASN A 41 -8.07 13.16 7.01
N ASN A 42 -7.39 14.23 7.47
CA ASN A 42 -6.94 14.40 8.86
C ASN A 42 -6.06 13.21 9.32
N ILE A 43 -5.10 12.81 8.50
CA ILE A 43 -4.09 11.80 8.83
C ILE A 43 -2.74 12.52 8.95
N ASN A 44 -2.24 12.66 10.18
CA ASN A 44 -1.05 13.44 10.48
C ASN A 44 0.20 12.58 10.68
N SER A 45 0.05 11.27 10.73
CA SER A 45 1.17 10.34 10.93
C SER A 45 1.53 9.69 9.59
N LEU A 46 2.60 10.18 8.98
CA LEU A 46 3.14 9.70 7.72
C LEU A 46 4.56 9.20 7.94
N PHE A 47 4.79 7.93 7.68
CA PHE A 47 6.11 7.32 7.74
C PHE A 47 6.55 6.82 6.37
N THR A 48 7.86 6.87 6.14
CA THR A 48 8.46 6.24 4.98
C THR A 48 9.55 5.27 5.40
N VAL A 49 9.62 4.19 4.65
CA VAL A 49 10.70 3.20 4.69
C VAL A 49 11.37 3.21 3.33
N ALA A 50 12.69 3.20 3.30
CA ALA A 50 13.41 3.26 2.02
C ALA A 50 14.48 2.18 1.90
N THR A 51 14.59 1.63 0.68
CA THR A 51 15.77 0.91 0.21
C THR A 51 16.43 1.73 -0.87
N LEU A 52 17.67 2.14 -0.65
CA LEU A 52 18.38 3.10 -1.51
C LEU A 52 19.89 2.91 -1.47
N PRO A 53 20.59 3.26 -2.58
CA PRO A 53 22.05 3.40 -2.55
C PRO A 53 22.47 4.61 -1.72
N LYS A 54 23.66 4.53 -1.12
CA LYS A 54 24.17 5.58 -0.22
C LYS A 54 24.18 6.98 -0.82
N GLN A 55 24.46 7.11 -2.12
CA GLN A 55 24.49 8.40 -2.82
C GLN A 55 23.12 9.09 -2.89
N CYS A 56 22.03 8.37 -2.74
CA CYS A 56 20.67 8.91 -2.79
C CYS A 56 20.14 9.40 -1.44
N ASP A 57 20.86 9.13 -0.34
CA ASP A 57 20.36 9.38 1.02
C ASP A 57 19.96 10.83 1.27
N GLY A 58 20.83 11.79 0.92
CA GLY A 58 20.54 13.20 1.13
C GLY A 58 19.34 13.71 0.31
N MET A 59 19.22 13.30 -0.93
CA MET A 59 18.08 13.66 -1.80
C MET A 59 16.78 13.04 -1.30
N PHE A 60 16.81 11.78 -0.89
CA PHE A 60 15.62 11.11 -0.35
C PHE A 60 15.15 11.77 0.95
N MET A 61 16.06 12.16 1.84
CA MET A 61 15.72 12.88 3.06
C MET A 61 15.03 14.23 2.76
N GLN A 62 15.52 14.97 1.77
CA GLN A 62 14.87 16.21 1.34
C GLN A 62 13.46 15.97 0.81
N ILE A 63 13.27 14.94 -0.02
CA ILE A 63 11.96 14.55 -0.54
C ILE A 63 11.01 14.18 0.59
N ALA A 64 11.44 13.33 1.54
CA ALA A 64 10.62 12.92 2.67
C ALA A 64 10.19 14.12 3.53
N THR A 65 11.13 14.99 3.87
CA THR A 65 10.86 16.19 4.68
C THR A 65 9.92 17.16 3.99
N LYS A 66 10.17 17.48 2.70
CA LYS A 66 9.32 18.33 1.87
C LYS A 66 7.86 17.85 1.88
N ASN A 67 7.66 16.54 1.85
CA ASN A 67 6.35 15.91 1.78
C ASN A 67 5.76 15.52 3.16
N ASN A 68 6.37 15.98 4.26
CA ASN A 68 5.94 15.73 5.65
C ASN A 68 5.96 14.25 6.06
N PHE A 69 6.86 13.45 5.49
CA PHE A 69 7.10 12.10 5.93
C PHE A 69 8.23 12.03 6.95
N CYS A 70 7.98 11.34 8.05
CA CYS A 70 9.03 10.92 8.97
C CYS A 70 9.69 9.65 8.43
N ILE A 71 11.01 9.61 8.42
CA ILE A 71 11.73 8.40 8.03
C ILE A 71 11.65 7.41 9.20
N TYR A 72 10.99 6.28 9.00
CA TYR A 72 10.90 5.21 9.99
C TYR A 72 12.18 4.36 10.00
N THR A 73 12.58 3.90 8.80
CA THR A 73 13.85 3.20 8.62
C THR A 73 14.37 3.35 7.20
N LYS A 74 15.67 3.25 7.04
CA LYS A 74 16.37 3.23 5.76
C LYS A 74 17.33 2.04 5.73
N SER A 75 17.37 1.33 4.63
CA SER A 75 18.36 0.28 4.40
C SER A 75 19.18 0.59 3.14
N ILE A 76 20.49 0.41 3.28
CA ILE A 76 21.39 0.36 2.13
C ILE A 76 21.46 -1.12 1.77
N SER A 77 20.77 -1.52 0.70
CA SER A 77 20.74 -2.91 0.29
C SER A 77 21.56 -3.11 -0.97
N ARG A 78 22.33 -4.19 -1.00
CA ARG A 78 23.02 -4.69 -2.20
C ARG A 78 22.13 -5.61 -3.01
N GLU A 79 21.01 -6.04 -2.44
CA GLU A 79 20.08 -6.98 -3.05
C GLU A 79 18.65 -6.46 -2.96
N ASN A 80 17.88 -6.74 -4.00
CA ASN A 80 16.44 -6.46 -3.99
C ASN A 80 15.73 -7.46 -3.08
N GLN A 81 15.27 -7.00 -1.92
CA GLN A 81 14.46 -7.77 -0.98
C GLN A 81 12.95 -7.58 -1.22
N PHE A 82 12.56 -7.12 -2.40
CA PHE A 82 11.18 -6.77 -2.73
C PHE A 82 10.55 -5.83 -1.69
N GLU A 83 9.43 -6.22 -1.11
CA GLU A 83 8.71 -5.41 -0.13
C GLU A 83 9.06 -5.73 1.33
N TYR A 84 10.03 -6.64 1.58
CA TYR A 84 10.41 -7.03 2.95
C TYR A 84 10.67 -5.84 3.88
N PRO A 85 11.47 -4.83 3.51
CA PRO A 85 11.76 -3.71 4.42
C PRO A 85 10.50 -2.95 4.83
N GLY A 86 9.57 -2.78 3.89
CA GLY A 86 8.28 -2.13 4.16
C GLY A 86 7.41 -2.95 5.10
N PHE A 87 7.27 -4.24 4.85
CA PHE A 87 6.49 -5.15 5.70
C PHE A 87 7.10 -5.32 7.09
N ALA A 88 8.42 -5.45 7.19
CA ALA A 88 9.11 -5.52 8.47
C ALA A 88 8.84 -4.27 9.31
N ALA A 89 8.90 -3.09 8.71
CA ALA A 89 8.66 -1.84 9.41
C ALA A 89 7.21 -1.69 9.91
N ILE A 90 6.21 -2.03 9.09
CA ILE A 90 4.80 -1.96 9.54
C ILE A 90 4.51 -3.01 10.63
N LYS A 91 5.17 -4.15 10.59
CA LYS A 91 5.08 -5.18 11.63
C LYS A 91 5.68 -4.70 12.95
N ASP A 92 6.91 -4.17 12.91
CA ASP A 92 7.58 -3.60 14.08
C ASP A 92 6.74 -2.49 14.73
N PHE A 93 6.17 -1.60 13.92
CA PHE A 93 5.24 -0.59 14.39
C PHE A 93 3.98 -1.21 15.02
N ALA A 94 3.39 -2.22 14.38
CA ALA A 94 2.17 -2.88 14.86
C ALA A 94 2.36 -3.59 16.19
N ASP A 95 3.54 -4.15 16.46
CA ASP A 95 3.86 -4.84 17.71
C ASP A 95 3.83 -3.92 18.95
N SER A 96 4.08 -2.64 18.74
CA SER A 96 4.07 -1.62 19.80
C SER A 96 2.82 -0.71 19.78
N ALA A 97 2.04 -0.74 18.71
CA ALA A 97 0.88 0.11 18.54
C ALA A 97 -0.36 -0.41 19.29
N HIS A 98 -1.30 0.50 19.56
CA HIS A 98 -2.61 0.10 20.09
C HIS A 98 -3.29 -0.89 19.12
N PRO A 99 -3.92 -1.98 19.59
CA PRO A 99 -4.53 -3.02 18.74
C PRO A 99 -5.47 -2.50 17.65
N GLU A 100 -6.25 -1.46 17.94
CA GLU A 100 -7.20 -0.82 17.00
C GLU A 100 -6.55 0.26 16.11
N HIS A 101 -5.23 0.45 16.17
CA HIS A 101 -4.55 1.38 15.30
C HIS A 101 -4.65 0.91 13.84
N LEU A 102 -5.06 1.80 12.95
CA LEU A 102 -5.13 1.52 11.52
C LEU A 102 -3.84 1.96 10.83
N ILE A 103 -3.21 1.02 10.17
CA ILE A 103 -1.99 1.20 9.37
C ILE A 103 -2.37 1.09 7.91
N TYR A 104 -2.10 2.13 7.14
CA TYR A 104 -2.18 2.07 5.68
C TYR A 104 -0.79 1.80 5.11
N TYR A 105 -0.69 0.77 4.29
CA TYR A 105 0.54 0.43 3.59
C TYR A 105 0.39 0.68 2.09
N CYS A 106 1.40 1.29 1.51
CA CYS A 106 1.59 1.40 0.07
C CYS A 106 3.09 1.50 -0.26
N HIS A 107 3.44 1.33 -1.54
CA HIS A 107 4.82 1.32 -1.97
C HIS A 107 5.02 2.01 -3.32
N SER A 108 6.28 2.23 -3.72
CA SER A 108 6.67 2.93 -4.95
C SER A 108 6.36 2.13 -6.24
N LYS A 109 5.08 1.77 -6.40
CA LYS A 109 4.59 1.03 -7.56
C LYS A 109 4.89 1.76 -8.86
N GLY A 110 5.51 1.06 -9.80
CA GLY A 110 5.81 1.59 -11.13
C GLY A 110 7.11 2.37 -11.22
N SER A 111 7.82 2.62 -10.11
CA SER A 111 9.09 3.35 -10.12
C SER A 111 10.17 2.68 -10.99
N ALA A 112 10.16 1.35 -11.09
CA ALA A 112 11.11 0.62 -11.91
C ALA A 112 10.81 0.62 -13.41
N ASN A 113 9.58 0.93 -13.82
CA ASN A 113 9.10 0.73 -15.20
C ASN A 113 8.95 2.04 -16.00
N ARG A 114 9.29 3.18 -15.43
CA ARG A 114 9.15 4.52 -16.05
C ARG A 114 7.77 4.75 -16.68
N SER A 115 6.70 4.23 -16.04
CA SER A 115 5.36 4.19 -16.61
C SER A 115 4.43 5.23 -15.98
N GLU A 116 4.01 6.22 -16.76
CA GLU A 116 2.98 7.19 -16.36
C GLU A 116 1.64 6.50 -16.02
N ARG A 117 1.33 5.41 -16.73
CA ARG A 117 0.16 4.59 -16.43
C ARG A 117 0.21 4.02 -15.00
N SER A 118 1.39 3.54 -14.57
CA SER A 118 1.57 3.05 -13.21
C SER A 118 1.35 4.15 -12.17
N LEU A 119 1.72 5.38 -12.48
CA LEU A 119 1.45 6.54 -11.62
C LEU A 119 -0.06 6.83 -11.55
N GLY A 120 -0.77 6.74 -12.66
CA GLY A 120 -2.23 6.88 -12.71
C GLY A 120 -2.92 5.84 -11.82
N ILE A 121 -2.55 4.56 -11.97
CA ILE A 121 -3.06 3.45 -11.15
C ILE A 121 -2.75 3.71 -9.67
N PHE A 122 -1.51 4.09 -9.34
CA PHE A 122 -1.14 4.43 -7.98
C PHE A 122 -2.04 5.52 -7.41
N LYS A 123 -2.12 6.68 -8.06
CA LYS A 123 -2.93 7.82 -7.60
C LYS A 123 -4.38 7.43 -7.39
N TYR A 124 -4.91 6.64 -8.26
CA TYR A 124 -6.27 6.15 -8.21
C TYR A 124 -6.54 5.31 -6.94
N HIS A 125 -5.69 4.31 -6.67
CA HIS A 125 -5.78 3.51 -5.46
C HIS A 125 -5.69 4.38 -4.18
N GLN A 126 -4.82 5.40 -4.20
CA GLN A 126 -4.66 6.27 -3.05
C GLN A 126 -5.92 7.11 -2.78
N VAL A 127 -6.56 7.66 -3.82
CA VAL A 127 -7.81 8.44 -3.68
C VAL A 127 -8.90 7.63 -2.99
N ILE A 128 -9.01 6.35 -3.33
CA ILE A 128 -10.03 5.49 -2.75
C ILE A 128 -9.65 5.06 -1.34
N ASN A 129 -8.45 4.52 -1.17
CA ASN A 129 -8.05 3.98 0.11
C ASN A 129 -7.86 5.06 1.19
N ILE A 130 -7.25 6.19 0.85
CA ILE A 130 -7.02 7.30 1.79
C ILE A 130 -8.27 8.20 1.81
N ASN A 131 -9.38 7.67 2.33
CA ASN A 131 -10.66 8.35 2.41
C ASN A 131 -11.32 8.11 3.77
N ASN A 132 -11.87 9.15 4.35
CA ASN A 132 -12.53 9.07 5.66
C ASN A 132 -13.72 8.12 5.67
N SER A 133 -14.47 7.99 4.57
CA SER A 133 -15.59 7.04 4.49
C SER A 133 -15.11 5.60 4.60
N VAL A 134 -14.01 5.22 3.91
CA VAL A 134 -13.40 3.90 4.04
C VAL A 134 -12.95 3.64 5.47
N ILE A 135 -12.25 4.61 6.07
CA ILE A 135 -11.76 4.52 7.45
C ILE A 135 -12.93 4.39 8.45
N ALA A 136 -14.00 5.15 8.25
CA ALA A 136 -15.19 5.07 9.09
C ALA A 136 -15.82 3.66 9.01
N ARG A 137 -15.95 3.10 7.82
CA ARG A 137 -16.50 1.75 7.62
C ARG A 137 -15.64 0.65 8.20
N ILE A 138 -14.31 0.74 8.08
CA ILE A 138 -13.39 -0.20 8.73
C ILE A 138 -13.67 -0.25 10.24
N LYS A 139 -13.86 0.91 10.86
CA LYS A 139 -14.16 1.01 12.29
C LYS A 139 -15.57 0.53 12.63
N GLN A 140 -16.57 0.93 11.84
CA GLN A 140 -17.97 0.60 12.08
C GLN A 140 -18.24 -0.91 12.02
N HIS A 141 -17.57 -1.62 11.12
CA HIS A 141 -17.81 -3.04 10.87
C HIS A 141 -16.73 -3.96 11.46
N ASP A 142 -15.85 -3.41 12.29
CA ASP A 142 -14.74 -4.15 12.93
C ASP A 142 -13.85 -4.91 11.92
N ILE A 143 -13.54 -4.24 10.81
CA ILE A 143 -12.78 -4.83 9.71
C ILE A 143 -11.30 -4.83 10.04
N VAL A 144 -10.61 -5.95 9.81
CA VAL A 144 -9.19 -6.09 10.13
C VAL A 144 -8.27 -5.66 9.00
N LYS A 145 -8.70 -5.75 7.75
CA LYS A 145 -7.97 -5.26 6.58
C LYS A 145 -8.91 -4.79 5.48
N ALA A 146 -8.51 -3.78 4.72
CA ALA A 146 -9.29 -3.22 3.64
C ALA A 146 -8.40 -2.72 2.51
N GLY A 147 -8.82 -2.92 1.27
CA GLY A 147 -8.14 -2.41 0.07
C GLY A 147 -8.93 -2.76 -1.18
N LEU A 148 -8.40 -2.30 -2.32
CA LEU A 148 -9.03 -2.54 -3.61
C LEU A 148 -8.59 -3.86 -4.23
N PHE A 149 -9.46 -4.41 -5.08
CA PHE A 149 -9.21 -5.59 -5.90
C PHE A 149 -8.74 -6.81 -5.10
N PRO A 150 -9.60 -7.34 -4.23
CA PRO A 150 -9.31 -8.56 -3.52
C PRO A 150 -9.23 -9.75 -4.47
N SER A 151 -8.24 -10.61 -4.29
CA SER A 151 -8.17 -11.90 -4.95
C SER A 151 -9.01 -12.96 -4.23
N LYS A 152 -9.26 -14.09 -4.90
CA LYS A 152 -9.88 -15.27 -4.25
C LYS A 152 -9.06 -15.79 -3.06
N SER A 153 -7.74 -15.56 -3.07
CA SER A 153 -6.83 -15.93 -1.99
C SER A 153 -6.76 -14.89 -0.87
N GLY A 154 -7.50 -13.79 -0.96
CA GLY A 154 -7.56 -12.73 0.06
C GLY A 154 -6.43 -11.72 0.02
N PHE A 155 -5.51 -11.77 -0.94
CA PHE A 155 -4.55 -10.69 -1.12
C PHE A 155 -5.21 -9.49 -1.82
N LEU A 156 -4.63 -8.33 -1.58
CA LEU A 156 -5.07 -7.07 -2.17
C LEU A 156 -4.11 -6.68 -3.28
N TRP A 157 -4.64 -6.44 -4.47
CA TRP A 157 -3.81 -6.10 -5.62
C TRP A 157 -2.91 -4.90 -5.32
N HIS A 158 -1.67 -5.02 -5.71
CA HIS A 158 -0.62 -4.03 -5.53
C HIS A 158 -0.19 -3.79 -4.08
N ASN A 159 -0.64 -4.59 -3.11
CA ASN A 159 -0.33 -4.40 -1.69
C ASN A 159 -0.61 -2.97 -1.18
N PHE A 160 -1.75 -2.40 -1.59
CA PHE A 160 -2.23 -1.12 -1.08
C PHE A 160 -3.42 -1.39 -0.16
N PHE A 161 -3.21 -1.30 1.15
CA PHE A 161 -4.22 -1.73 2.10
C PHE A 161 -4.17 -1.00 3.44
N TRP A 162 -5.33 -0.91 4.06
CA TRP A 162 -5.47 -0.68 5.49
C TRP A 162 -5.43 -1.99 6.25
N VAL A 163 -4.81 -2.00 7.43
CA VAL A 163 -4.78 -3.15 8.32
C VAL A 163 -4.81 -2.68 9.78
N LYS A 164 -5.49 -3.43 10.65
CA LYS A 164 -5.39 -3.22 12.10
C LYS A 164 -4.04 -3.72 12.60
N ALA A 165 -3.47 -2.98 13.56
CA ALA A 165 -2.23 -3.39 14.22
C ALA A 165 -2.35 -4.76 14.86
N SER A 166 -3.46 -5.05 15.55
CA SER A 166 -3.72 -6.36 16.15
C SER A 166 -3.62 -7.52 15.17
N TYR A 167 -4.12 -7.35 13.94
CA TYR A 167 -4.02 -8.39 12.92
C TYR A 167 -2.58 -8.54 12.41
N LEU A 168 -1.92 -7.41 12.12
CA LEU A 168 -0.56 -7.45 11.58
C LEU A 168 0.45 -8.00 12.61
N ALA A 169 0.24 -7.74 13.90
CA ALA A 169 1.04 -8.27 14.99
C ALA A 169 1.03 -9.82 15.03
N THR A 170 -0.03 -10.47 14.55
CA THR A 170 -0.07 -11.95 14.48
C THR A 170 0.74 -12.55 13.33
N LYS A 171 1.23 -11.72 12.39
CA LYS A 171 1.93 -12.22 11.19
C LYS A 171 3.42 -12.42 11.47
N LYS A 172 3.96 -13.51 10.94
CA LYS A 172 5.40 -13.73 10.86
C LYS A 172 5.87 -13.24 9.49
N ILE A 173 6.81 -12.30 9.49
CA ILE A 173 7.35 -11.72 8.26
C ILE A 173 8.78 -12.20 8.10
N GLU A 174 9.08 -12.84 7.01
CA GLU A 174 10.39 -13.39 6.69
C GLU A 174 10.91 -12.80 5.38
N VAL A 175 12.22 -12.79 5.22
CA VAL A 175 12.83 -12.45 3.93
C VAL A 175 12.51 -13.55 2.93
N SER A 176 12.00 -13.17 1.77
CA SER A 176 11.72 -14.11 0.69
C SER A 176 12.23 -13.58 -0.64
N SER A 177 12.79 -14.47 -1.44
CA SER A 177 13.13 -14.24 -2.84
C SER A 177 11.93 -14.44 -3.78
N GLU A 178 10.80 -14.93 -3.28
CA GLU A 178 9.59 -15.14 -4.08
C GLU A 178 8.84 -13.84 -4.27
N ARG A 179 8.67 -13.43 -5.51
CA ARG A 179 8.05 -12.14 -5.89
C ARG A 179 6.68 -11.89 -5.26
N HIS A 180 5.86 -12.93 -5.12
CA HIS A 180 4.47 -12.81 -4.63
C HIS A 180 4.30 -13.20 -3.16
N TYR A 181 5.40 -13.46 -2.46
CA TYR A 181 5.36 -13.86 -1.04
C TYR A 181 4.63 -12.83 -0.18
N TYR A 182 4.95 -11.54 -0.34
CA TYR A 182 4.37 -10.48 0.49
C TYR A 182 2.90 -10.21 0.15
N GLU A 183 2.48 -10.46 -1.08
CA GLU A 183 1.07 -10.44 -1.46
C GLU A 183 0.30 -11.56 -0.74
N SER A 184 0.85 -12.77 -0.72
CA SER A 184 0.24 -13.93 -0.05
C SER A 184 0.26 -13.81 1.48
N LEU A 185 1.26 -13.14 2.06
CA LEU A 185 1.36 -12.94 3.49
C LEU A 185 0.13 -12.23 4.08
N ILE A 186 -0.36 -11.20 3.40
CA ILE A 186 -1.58 -10.50 3.76
C ILE A 186 -2.82 -11.27 3.29
N GLY A 187 -2.67 -12.05 2.20
CA GLY A 187 -3.73 -12.78 1.54
C GLY A 187 -4.12 -14.10 2.19
N GLY A 188 -3.22 -14.86 2.77
CA GLY A 188 -3.41 -16.24 3.27
C GLY A 188 -4.57 -16.48 4.26
N TYR A 189 -5.53 -15.59 4.23
CA TYR A 189 -6.55 -15.41 5.23
C TYR A 189 -7.96 -15.80 4.80
N PHE A 190 -8.20 -16.05 3.51
CA PHE A 190 -9.54 -16.42 3.05
C PHE A 190 -10.00 -17.77 3.58
N ASN A 191 -9.09 -18.65 3.89
CA ASN A 191 -9.44 -19.94 4.50
C ASN A 191 -9.97 -19.80 5.94
N ASP A 192 -9.75 -18.63 6.57
CA ASP A 192 -10.20 -18.35 7.93
C ASP A 192 -11.44 -17.43 8.00
N ILE A 193 -12.04 -17.07 6.87
CA ILE A 193 -13.26 -16.23 6.81
C ILE A 193 -14.45 -16.87 7.57
N SER A 194 -14.41 -18.16 7.83
CA SER A 194 -15.38 -18.83 8.70
C SER A 194 -15.32 -18.34 10.16
N LYS A 195 -14.25 -17.69 10.56
CA LYS A 195 -14.14 -17.08 11.89
C LYS A 195 -14.69 -15.67 11.86
N LYS A 196 -15.93 -15.53 12.32
CA LYS A 196 -16.70 -14.27 12.42
C LYS A 196 -15.98 -13.09 13.11
N THR A 197 -14.79 -13.32 13.69
CA THR A 197 -14.01 -12.31 14.42
C THR A 197 -13.06 -11.48 13.54
N LEU A 198 -12.94 -11.80 12.27
CA LEU A 198 -11.93 -11.21 11.40
C LEU A 198 -12.60 -10.75 10.10
N GLY A 199 -13.41 -9.72 10.20
CA GLY A 199 -14.01 -9.07 9.04
C GLY A 199 -12.95 -8.49 8.09
N THR A 200 -13.18 -8.65 6.81
CA THR A 200 -12.48 -7.91 5.75
C THR A 200 -13.50 -7.08 5.00
N LEU A 201 -13.08 -5.98 4.40
CA LEU A 201 -13.97 -5.11 3.61
C LEU A 201 -14.37 -5.76 2.27
N PHE A 202 -14.42 -7.06 2.21
CA PHE A 202 -14.85 -7.83 1.06
C PHE A 202 -16.28 -8.29 1.29
N ILE A 203 -17.19 -7.83 0.46
CA ILE A 203 -18.60 -8.17 0.62
C ILE A 203 -18.93 -9.49 -0.01
N LYS A 204 -18.26 -9.81 -1.08
CA LYS A 204 -18.40 -11.09 -1.76
C LYS A 204 -17.03 -11.56 -2.21
N PRO A 205 -16.76 -12.87 -2.20
CA PRO A 205 -15.63 -13.39 -2.95
C PRO A 205 -15.79 -12.89 -4.40
N PRO A 206 -14.68 -12.46 -5.05
CA PRO A 206 -14.76 -12.04 -6.45
C PRO A 206 -15.42 -13.15 -7.24
N SER A 207 -16.42 -12.82 -8.04
CA SER A 207 -17.00 -13.76 -9.00
C SER A 207 -15.89 -14.24 -9.92
N GLU A 208 -16.07 -15.40 -10.54
CA GLU A 208 -15.07 -16.01 -11.42
C GLU A 208 -14.58 -15.07 -12.53
N ASP A 209 -15.37 -14.05 -12.87
CA ASP A 209 -15.09 -13.08 -13.92
C ASP A 209 -14.27 -11.86 -13.51
N PHE A 210 -13.58 -11.88 -12.35
CA PHE A 210 -12.81 -10.72 -11.88
C PHE A 210 -13.59 -9.39 -11.93
N LYS A 211 -14.89 -9.42 -11.84
CA LYS A 211 -15.64 -8.17 -11.69
C LYS A 211 -15.16 -7.51 -10.44
N ILE A 212 -14.81 -6.23 -10.59
CA ILE A 212 -14.50 -5.33 -9.48
C ILE A 212 -15.71 -5.32 -8.58
N LEU A 213 -15.74 -6.22 -7.68
CA LEU A 213 -16.91 -6.41 -6.91
C LEU A 213 -16.59 -6.12 -5.49
N ASP A 214 -17.36 -5.20 -5.10
CA ASP A 214 -17.75 -5.13 -3.74
C ASP A 214 -16.59 -4.86 -2.79
N CYS A 215 -15.63 -4.02 -3.19
CA CYS A 215 -15.10 -3.08 -2.24
C CYS A 215 -16.29 -2.17 -1.93
N TYR A 216 -16.91 -2.33 -0.79
CA TYR A 216 -18.14 -1.67 -0.35
C TYR A 216 -18.16 -0.20 -0.72
N ASP A 217 -17.00 0.41 -0.64
CA ASP A 217 -16.88 1.84 -0.68
C ASP A 217 -16.40 2.41 -2.01
N ALA A 218 -15.84 1.59 -2.90
CA ALA A 218 -15.48 2.07 -4.23
C ALA A 218 -16.74 2.51 -4.99
N LYS A 219 -17.84 1.78 -4.82
CA LYS A 219 -19.12 2.10 -5.43
C LYS A 219 -19.76 3.35 -4.83
N ASP A 220 -19.69 3.47 -3.52
CA ASP A 220 -20.26 4.61 -2.79
C ASP A 220 -19.40 5.87 -2.95
N ILE A 221 -18.08 5.72 -3.05
CA ILE A 221 -17.13 6.85 -3.17
C ILE A 221 -17.03 7.34 -4.61
N LEU A 222 -17.02 6.44 -5.59
CA LEU A 222 -16.77 6.79 -6.98
C LEU A 222 -18.05 6.91 -7.80
N GLY A 223 -19.14 6.34 -7.32
CA GLY A 223 -20.33 6.15 -8.12
C GLY A 223 -20.10 5.22 -9.32
N LYS A 224 -21.16 4.93 -10.06
CA LYS A 224 -21.10 4.02 -11.21
C LYS A 224 -20.05 4.44 -12.27
N LYS A 225 -19.98 5.73 -12.57
CA LYS A 225 -19.04 6.27 -13.58
C LYS A 225 -17.57 6.11 -13.18
N GLY A 226 -17.27 6.29 -11.91
CA GLY A 226 -15.91 6.08 -11.40
C GLY A 226 -15.52 4.61 -11.43
N LEU A 227 -16.43 3.70 -11.11
CA LEU A 227 -16.21 2.25 -11.20
C LEU A 227 -16.03 1.79 -12.65
N ASP A 228 -16.81 2.31 -13.59
CA ASP A 228 -16.67 1.98 -14.99
C ASP A 228 -15.31 2.43 -15.55
N LEU A 229 -14.82 3.60 -15.14
CA LEU A 229 -13.48 4.07 -15.48
C LEU A 229 -12.39 3.14 -14.92
N MET A 230 -12.51 2.74 -13.66
CA MET A 230 -11.60 1.76 -13.05
C MET A 230 -11.60 0.44 -13.79
N TYR A 231 -12.78 -0.07 -14.03
CA TYR A 231 -12.96 -1.34 -14.68
C TYR A 231 -12.32 -1.34 -16.07
N ASN A 232 -12.54 -0.28 -16.84
CA ASN A 232 -11.96 -0.12 -18.17
C ASN A 232 -10.43 0.02 -18.13
N GLU A 233 -9.89 0.75 -17.17
CA GLU A 233 -8.44 0.85 -16.98
C GLU A 233 -7.83 -0.49 -16.58
N HIS A 234 -8.46 -1.25 -15.68
CA HIS A 234 -7.95 -2.56 -15.26
C HIS A 234 -8.10 -3.66 -16.31
N ILE A 235 -9.19 -3.66 -17.07
CA ILE A 235 -9.36 -4.61 -18.19
C ILE A 235 -8.36 -4.33 -19.31
N SER A 236 -8.03 -3.07 -19.55
CA SER A 236 -7.01 -2.70 -20.54
C SER A 236 -5.58 -3.06 -20.08
N ILE A 237 -5.39 -3.54 -18.83
CA ILE A 237 -4.12 -3.97 -18.24
C ILE A 237 -3.88 -5.49 -18.40
N LYS A 238 -4.80 -6.24 -18.96
CA LYS A 238 -4.51 -7.64 -19.26
C LYS A 238 -3.37 -7.72 -20.29
N PRO A 239 -2.34 -8.56 -19.99
CA PRO A 239 -1.26 -8.81 -20.92
C PRO A 239 -1.78 -9.48 -22.18
#